data_40ee44f4a44ef147ac8bd8f01c5a31f4
#
_entry.id   40ee44f4a44ef147ac8bd8f01c5a31f4
#
_cell.length_a   1.000
_cell.length_b   1.000
_cell.length_c   1.000
_cell.angle_alpha   90.00
_cell.angle_beta   90.00
_cell.angle_gamma   90.00
#
_symmetry.space_group_name_H-M   'P 1'
#
loop_
_entity.id
_entity.type
_entity.pdbx_description
1 polymer ?
#
loop_
_entity_poly.entity_id
_entity_poly.type
_entity_poly.pdbx_seq_one_letter_code
_entity_poly.pdbx_strand_id
1 'polypeptide(L)'
;KGLYNAYLALKNSAEFADYSIAQKKAIENALLDFELSGIGLSEEKQKRYGEIVARLSELSSQFSNNVLDATMGWEKLIENESELAGLPESALQAAQQSAESKGLKGYRFTLEIPSYLPVMTYCENRALREEMYRAYATRASEQGPNAGKWDNSKVMEEILTLRVELA
;
A
#
# COMPACT_ATOMS: atom_id res chain seq x y z
N LYS A 1 -11.95 -9.18 -27.23
CA LYS A 1 -13.07 -8.80 -28.19
C LYS A 1 -13.96 -9.99 -28.55
N GLY A 2 -13.45 -11.20 -28.87
CA GLY A 2 -14.29 -12.35 -29.26
C GLY A 2 -15.33 -12.72 -28.21
N LEU A 3 -14.94 -12.87 -26.95
CA LEU A 3 -15.83 -13.24 -25.87
C LEU A 3 -16.87 -12.14 -25.58
N TYR A 4 -16.50 -10.87 -25.59
CA TYR A 4 -17.43 -9.73 -25.46
C TYR A 4 -18.51 -9.76 -26.54
N ASN A 5 -18.14 -9.99 -27.79
CA ASN A 5 -19.09 -10.09 -28.91
C ASN A 5 -20.02 -11.30 -28.74
N ALA A 6 -19.53 -12.42 -28.20
CA ALA A 6 -20.37 -13.58 -27.90
C ALA A 6 -21.44 -13.28 -26.84
N TYR A 7 -21.07 -12.57 -25.76
CA TYR A 7 -22.02 -12.14 -24.73
C TYR A 7 -23.03 -11.12 -25.27
N LEU A 8 -22.59 -10.19 -26.13
CA LEU A 8 -23.49 -9.26 -26.82
C LEU A 8 -24.49 -10.00 -27.74
N ALA A 9 -24.03 -11.00 -28.48
CA ALA A 9 -24.88 -11.82 -29.31
C ALA A 9 -25.93 -12.58 -28.49
N LEU A 10 -25.54 -13.15 -27.34
CA LEU A 10 -26.47 -13.78 -26.39
C LEU A 10 -27.52 -12.79 -25.87
N LYS A 11 -27.10 -11.61 -25.43
CA LYS A 11 -28.03 -10.57 -24.92
C LYS A 11 -29.04 -10.12 -25.98
N ASN A 12 -28.63 -10.06 -27.24
CA ASN A 12 -29.47 -9.62 -28.36
C ASN A 12 -30.23 -10.78 -29.04
N SER A 13 -30.05 -12.02 -28.58
CA SER A 13 -30.74 -13.16 -29.15
C SER A 13 -32.22 -13.22 -28.70
N ALA A 14 -33.10 -13.85 -29.50
CA ALA A 14 -34.48 -14.09 -29.12
C ALA A 14 -34.59 -14.96 -27.86
N GLU A 15 -33.64 -15.89 -27.68
CA GLU A 15 -33.60 -16.81 -26.54
C GLU A 15 -33.34 -16.10 -25.21
N PHE A 16 -32.74 -14.89 -25.24
CA PHE A 16 -32.49 -14.13 -24.00
C PHE A 16 -33.76 -13.87 -23.19
N ALA A 17 -34.92 -13.72 -23.87
CA ALA A 17 -36.19 -13.52 -23.19
C ALA A 17 -36.57 -14.69 -22.28
N ASP A 18 -36.19 -15.92 -22.66
CA ASP A 18 -36.52 -17.18 -21.99
C ASP A 18 -35.54 -17.51 -20.85
N TYR A 19 -34.41 -16.78 -20.73
CA TYR A 19 -33.46 -17.01 -19.67
C TYR A 19 -34.02 -16.63 -18.30
N SER A 20 -33.59 -17.38 -17.28
CA SER A 20 -33.90 -17.06 -15.89
C SER A 20 -33.31 -15.70 -15.50
N ILE A 21 -33.83 -15.08 -14.45
CA ILE A 21 -33.33 -13.82 -13.90
C ILE A 21 -31.83 -13.93 -13.58
N ALA A 22 -31.39 -15.07 -13.03
CA ALA A 22 -29.98 -15.29 -12.71
C ALA A 22 -29.09 -15.34 -13.95
N GLN A 23 -29.52 -16.02 -15.02
CA GLN A 23 -28.79 -16.09 -16.29
C GLN A 23 -28.70 -14.73 -16.97
N LYS A 24 -29.84 -13.97 -17.02
CA LYS A 24 -29.84 -12.58 -17.53
C LYS A 24 -28.85 -11.71 -16.77
N LYS A 25 -28.89 -11.78 -15.44
CA LYS A 25 -27.98 -10.98 -14.60
C LYS A 25 -26.51 -11.36 -14.77
N ALA A 26 -26.20 -12.65 -14.93
CA ALA A 26 -24.85 -13.11 -15.20
C ALA A 26 -24.30 -12.54 -16.52
N ILE A 27 -25.10 -12.52 -17.58
CA ILE A 27 -24.72 -11.96 -18.89
C ILE A 27 -24.54 -10.43 -18.78
N GLU A 28 -25.46 -9.74 -18.12
CA GLU A 28 -25.37 -8.28 -17.92
C GLU A 28 -24.14 -7.89 -17.10
N ASN A 29 -23.82 -8.61 -16.02
CA ASN A 29 -22.63 -8.36 -15.21
C ASN A 29 -21.37 -8.62 -16.02
N ALA A 30 -21.30 -9.71 -16.79
CA ALA A 30 -20.15 -9.99 -17.65
C ALA A 30 -19.94 -8.88 -18.70
N LEU A 31 -21.00 -8.36 -19.31
CA LEU A 31 -20.93 -7.25 -20.24
C LEU A 31 -20.44 -5.97 -19.56
N LEU A 32 -20.96 -5.67 -18.37
CA LEU A 32 -20.52 -4.54 -17.58
C LEU A 32 -19.03 -4.64 -17.24
N ASP A 33 -18.55 -5.81 -16.81
CA ASP A 33 -17.15 -6.05 -16.50
C ASP A 33 -16.26 -5.83 -17.73
N PHE A 34 -16.73 -6.25 -18.93
CA PHE A 34 -16.02 -5.98 -20.17
C PHE A 34 -16.00 -4.48 -20.52
N GLU A 35 -17.10 -3.77 -20.32
CA GLU A 35 -17.16 -2.31 -20.55
C GLU A 35 -16.21 -1.57 -19.59
N LEU A 36 -16.23 -1.91 -18.31
CA LEU A 36 -15.34 -1.33 -17.30
C LEU A 36 -13.86 -1.68 -17.53
N SER A 37 -13.57 -2.81 -18.20
CA SER A 37 -12.20 -3.16 -18.62
C SER A 37 -11.73 -2.45 -19.91
N GLY A 38 -12.56 -1.58 -20.46
CA GLY A 38 -12.24 -0.76 -21.64
C GLY A 38 -12.39 -1.45 -23.00
N ILE A 39 -12.94 -2.69 -23.06
CA ILE A 39 -13.08 -3.45 -24.32
C ILE A 39 -14.01 -2.76 -25.33
N GLY A 40 -15.03 -2.02 -24.85
CA GLY A 40 -15.99 -1.27 -25.67
C GLY A 40 -15.49 0.10 -26.13
N LEU A 41 -14.34 0.55 -25.68
CA LEU A 41 -13.77 1.85 -26.05
C LEU A 41 -13.26 1.90 -27.50
N SER A 42 -13.16 3.08 -28.08
CA SER A 42 -12.44 3.30 -29.35
C SER A 42 -10.96 2.90 -29.20
N GLU A 43 -10.29 2.61 -30.32
CA GLU A 43 -8.87 2.21 -30.31
C GLU A 43 -7.97 3.24 -29.61
N GLU A 44 -8.21 4.53 -29.80
CA GLU A 44 -7.49 5.61 -29.14
C GLU A 44 -7.70 5.56 -27.61
N LYS A 45 -8.94 5.44 -27.18
CA LYS A 45 -9.28 5.34 -25.75
C LYS A 45 -8.76 4.05 -25.13
N GLN A 46 -8.78 2.92 -25.85
CA GLN A 46 -8.19 1.65 -25.38
C GLN A 46 -6.68 1.79 -25.18
N LYS A 47 -5.98 2.46 -26.09
CA LYS A 47 -4.56 2.75 -25.95
C LYS A 47 -4.30 3.59 -24.70
N ARG A 48 -5.06 4.69 -24.54
CA ARG A 48 -4.93 5.57 -23.38
C ARG A 48 -5.24 4.84 -22.07
N TYR A 49 -6.29 4.02 -22.03
CA TYR A 49 -6.62 3.16 -20.88
C TYR A 49 -5.43 2.25 -20.52
N GLY A 50 -4.83 1.58 -21.49
CA GLY A 50 -3.67 0.73 -21.29
C GLY A 50 -2.47 1.48 -20.70
N GLU A 51 -2.19 2.70 -21.21
CA GLU A 51 -1.12 3.57 -20.69
C GLU A 51 -1.37 3.95 -19.23
N ILE A 52 -2.61 4.34 -18.89
CA ILE A 52 -2.98 4.69 -17.51
C ILE A 52 -2.84 3.51 -16.57
N VAL A 53 -3.34 2.33 -16.93
CA VAL A 53 -3.26 1.12 -16.11
C VAL A 53 -1.80 0.72 -15.87
N ALA A 54 -0.96 0.76 -16.91
CA ALA A 54 0.47 0.50 -16.78
C ALA A 54 1.13 1.52 -15.83
N ARG A 55 0.84 2.81 -16.01
CA ARG A 55 1.39 3.86 -15.15
C ARG A 55 0.93 3.75 -13.70
N LEU A 56 -0.33 3.44 -13.45
CA LEU A 56 -0.84 3.17 -12.09
C LEU A 56 -0.15 1.99 -11.43
N SER A 57 0.19 0.94 -12.18
CA SER A 57 0.95 -0.21 -11.65
C SER A 57 2.36 0.20 -11.22
N GLU A 58 3.06 0.99 -12.05
CA GLU A 58 4.39 1.53 -11.73
C GLU A 58 4.34 2.40 -10.46
N LEU A 59 3.38 3.34 -10.41
CA LEU A 59 3.21 4.24 -9.28
C LEU A 59 2.86 3.49 -7.98
N SER A 60 2.03 2.44 -8.06
CA SER A 60 1.70 1.60 -6.91
C SER A 60 2.93 0.86 -6.40
N SER A 61 3.77 0.37 -7.29
CA SER A 61 5.04 -0.27 -6.93
C SER A 61 6.01 0.74 -6.29
N GLN A 62 6.13 1.93 -6.87
CA GLN A 62 6.94 3.01 -6.33
C GLN A 62 6.46 3.43 -4.93
N PHE A 63 5.15 3.60 -4.76
CA PHE A 63 4.54 3.92 -3.46
C PHE A 63 4.91 2.89 -2.40
N SER A 64 4.75 1.61 -2.72
CA SER A 64 5.04 0.50 -1.80
C SER A 64 6.53 0.43 -1.44
N ASN A 65 7.41 0.60 -2.42
CA ASN A 65 8.86 0.61 -2.21
C ASN A 65 9.27 1.79 -1.32
N ASN A 66 8.74 2.98 -1.58
CA ASN A 66 9.03 4.16 -0.75
C ASN A 66 8.61 3.95 0.72
N VAL A 67 7.45 3.33 0.96
CA VAL A 67 6.99 3.00 2.32
C VAL A 67 7.91 1.97 2.98
N LEU A 68 8.35 0.95 2.23
CA LEU A 68 9.28 -0.06 2.72
C LEU A 68 10.63 0.56 3.09
N ASP A 69 11.20 1.34 2.17
CA ASP A 69 12.49 2.01 2.37
C ASP A 69 12.44 3.01 3.54
N ALA A 70 11.34 3.77 3.66
CA ALA A 70 11.13 4.68 4.78
C ALA A 70 11.01 3.94 6.13
N THR A 71 10.41 2.74 6.12
CA THR A 71 10.30 1.89 7.31
C THR A 71 11.66 1.34 7.73
N MET A 72 12.45 0.87 6.76
CA MET A 72 13.78 0.29 7.00
C MET A 72 14.87 1.36 7.23
N GLY A 73 14.66 2.57 6.73
CA GLY A 73 15.63 3.65 6.77
C GLY A 73 15.63 4.47 8.06
N TRP A 74 14.82 4.10 9.05
CA TRP A 74 14.81 4.73 10.38
C TRP A 74 15.21 3.73 11.45
N GLU A 75 16.07 4.17 12.36
CA GLU A 75 16.47 3.41 13.53
C GLU A 75 16.76 4.32 14.71
N LYS A 76 16.59 3.78 15.91
CA LYS A 76 16.96 4.43 17.17
C LYS A 76 17.77 3.47 18.03
N LEU A 77 18.93 3.90 18.44
CA LEU A 77 19.77 3.19 19.41
C LEU A 77 19.57 3.80 20.80
N ILE A 78 19.29 2.97 21.78
CA ILE A 78 19.20 3.31 23.21
C ILE A 78 20.30 2.52 23.93
N GLU A 79 21.19 3.22 24.62
CA GLU A 79 22.29 2.58 25.36
C GLU A 79 21.91 2.26 26.80
N ASN A 80 21.01 3.05 27.39
CA ASN A 80 20.63 2.94 28.78
C ASN A 80 19.30 2.20 28.92
N GLU A 81 19.32 0.99 29.47
CA GLU A 81 18.16 0.15 29.69
C GLU A 81 17.08 0.82 30.57
N SER A 82 17.46 1.72 31.47
CA SER A 82 16.47 2.43 32.31
C SER A 82 15.49 3.29 31.51
N GLU A 83 15.82 3.66 30.28
CA GLU A 83 14.93 4.39 29.35
C GLU A 83 13.86 3.48 28.74
N LEU A 84 13.98 2.17 28.92
CA LEU A 84 13.13 1.13 28.33
C LEU A 84 12.20 0.48 29.34
N ALA A 85 12.01 1.11 30.53
CA ALA A 85 11.11 0.62 31.55
C ALA A 85 9.72 0.30 30.97
N GLY A 86 9.15 -0.81 31.46
CA GLY A 86 7.85 -1.33 30.99
C GLY A 86 7.92 -2.28 29.79
N LEU A 87 9.02 -2.35 29.05
CA LEU A 87 9.15 -3.28 27.93
C LEU A 87 9.23 -4.74 28.41
N PRO A 88 8.56 -5.68 27.75
CA PRO A 88 8.73 -7.10 27.99
C PRO A 88 10.17 -7.55 27.70
N GLU A 89 10.68 -8.52 28.48
CA GLU A 89 12.00 -9.11 28.32
C GLU A 89 12.29 -9.57 26.88
N SER A 90 11.30 -10.19 26.22
CA SER A 90 11.43 -10.63 24.83
C SER A 90 11.65 -9.48 23.84
N ALA A 91 11.07 -8.31 24.11
CA ALA A 91 11.27 -7.13 23.27
C ALA A 91 12.66 -6.52 23.50
N LEU A 92 13.16 -6.51 24.75
CA LEU A 92 14.52 -6.08 25.08
C LEU A 92 15.55 -6.98 24.42
N GLN A 93 15.42 -8.29 24.53
CA GLN A 93 16.31 -9.26 23.89
C GLN A 93 16.33 -9.11 22.36
N ALA A 94 15.16 -8.93 21.73
CA ALA A 94 15.08 -8.70 20.29
C ALA A 94 15.78 -7.39 19.86
N ALA A 95 15.61 -6.32 20.63
CA ALA A 95 16.26 -5.04 20.37
C ALA A 95 17.78 -5.11 20.58
N GLN A 96 18.25 -5.85 21.59
CA GLN A 96 19.66 -6.11 21.83
C GLN A 96 20.28 -6.92 20.69
N GLN A 97 19.68 -8.04 20.28
CA GLN A 97 20.13 -8.83 19.12
C GLN A 97 20.16 -8.01 17.83
N SER A 98 19.18 -7.12 17.65
CA SER A 98 19.14 -6.20 16.52
C SER A 98 20.34 -5.24 16.53
N ALA A 99 20.76 -4.71 17.69
CA ALA A 99 21.93 -3.89 17.83
C ALA A 99 23.22 -4.69 17.56
N GLU A 100 23.36 -5.87 18.19
CA GLU A 100 24.51 -6.76 18.03
C GLU A 100 24.74 -7.17 16.57
N SER A 101 23.67 -7.44 15.82
CA SER A 101 23.75 -7.79 14.39
C SER A 101 24.37 -6.68 13.53
N LYS A 102 24.38 -5.45 14.03
CA LYS A 102 25.01 -4.27 13.42
C LYS A 102 26.34 -3.90 14.07
N GLY A 103 26.83 -4.68 15.03
CA GLY A 103 28.04 -4.39 15.78
C GLY A 103 27.90 -3.22 16.76
N LEU A 104 26.64 -2.88 17.13
CA LEU A 104 26.30 -1.82 18.07
C LEU A 104 26.08 -2.38 19.47
N LYS A 105 26.34 -1.55 20.50
CA LYS A 105 26.00 -1.87 21.89
C LYS A 105 24.71 -1.17 22.27
N GLY A 106 23.86 -1.87 23.06
CA GLY A 106 22.57 -1.34 23.50
C GLY A 106 21.39 -2.00 22.80
N TYR A 107 20.35 -1.24 22.62
CA TYR A 107 19.03 -1.69 22.13
C TYR A 107 18.64 -0.91 20.88
N ARG A 108 18.55 -1.60 19.74
CA ARG A 108 18.19 -0.98 18.47
C ARG A 108 16.72 -1.21 18.15
N PHE A 109 16.00 -0.11 17.98
CA PHE A 109 14.60 -0.09 17.57
C PHE A 109 14.47 0.39 16.11
N THR A 110 13.49 -0.19 15.42
CA THR A 110 13.13 0.14 14.03
C THR A 110 11.62 0.43 13.91
N LEU A 111 11.16 0.87 12.74
CA LEU A 111 9.74 1.06 12.49
C LEU A 111 9.02 -0.21 12.01
N GLU A 112 9.70 -1.35 11.98
CA GLU A 112 9.07 -2.64 11.73
C GLU A 112 8.14 -3.00 12.90
N ILE A 113 6.98 -3.58 12.58
CA ILE A 113 5.93 -3.84 13.57
C ILE A 113 6.42 -4.60 14.81
N PRO A 114 7.25 -5.66 14.69
CA PRO A 114 7.75 -6.37 15.87
C PRO A 114 8.60 -5.51 16.83
N SER A 115 9.27 -4.48 16.32
CA SER A 115 10.05 -3.53 17.10
C SER A 115 9.21 -2.35 17.59
N TYR A 116 8.35 -1.80 16.73
CA TYR A 116 7.53 -0.62 17.00
C TYR A 116 6.41 -0.89 18.03
N LEU A 117 5.64 -1.95 17.82
CA LEU A 117 4.43 -2.21 18.61
C LEU A 117 4.69 -2.43 20.12
N PRO A 118 5.71 -3.20 20.56
CA PRO A 118 6.02 -3.32 21.96
C PRO A 118 6.35 -1.99 22.64
N VAL A 119 7.10 -1.11 21.96
CA VAL A 119 7.43 0.22 22.49
C VAL A 119 6.15 1.05 22.67
N MET A 120 5.29 1.08 21.67
CA MET A 120 4.03 1.84 21.76
C MET A 120 3.08 1.32 22.83
N THR A 121 3.12 0.01 23.09
CA THR A 121 2.17 -0.64 24.02
C THR A 121 2.64 -0.60 25.47
N TYR A 122 3.93 -0.81 25.70
CA TYR A 122 4.44 -1.12 27.03
C TYR A 122 5.49 -0.13 27.55
N CYS A 123 6.27 0.54 26.69
CA CYS A 123 7.33 1.42 27.15
C CYS A 123 6.78 2.60 27.95
N GLU A 124 7.31 2.82 29.15
CA GLU A 124 6.90 3.95 30.01
C GLU A 124 7.47 5.28 29.53
N ASN A 125 8.58 5.28 28.79
CA ASN A 125 9.23 6.47 28.25
C ASN A 125 8.37 7.12 27.15
N ARG A 126 7.63 8.16 27.54
CA ARG A 126 6.73 8.87 26.64
C ARG A 126 7.47 9.56 25.48
N ALA A 127 8.67 10.09 25.72
CA ALA A 127 9.45 10.76 24.71
C ALA A 127 9.87 9.80 23.60
N LEU A 128 10.29 8.58 23.94
CA LEU A 128 10.61 7.53 23.00
C LEU A 128 9.38 7.11 22.19
N ARG A 129 8.24 6.94 22.85
CA ARG A 129 6.98 6.63 22.13
C ARG A 129 6.59 7.73 21.15
N GLU A 130 6.71 9.01 21.54
CA GLU A 130 6.40 10.15 20.67
C GLU A 130 7.34 10.19 19.46
N GLU A 131 8.65 10.01 19.66
CA GLU A 131 9.64 9.98 18.58
C GLU A 131 9.33 8.88 17.57
N MET A 132 9.10 7.65 18.07
CA MET A 132 8.76 6.52 17.21
C MET A 132 7.42 6.69 16.51
N TYR A 133 6.40 7.22 17.21
CA TYR A 133 5.10 7.51 16.61
C TYR A 133 5.21 8.52 15.46
N ARG A 134 5.95 9.61 15.67
CA ARG A 134 6.17 10.61 14.62
C ARG A 134 6.88 9.99 13.42
N ALA A 135 7.96 9.25 13.67
CA ALA A 135 8.69 8.58 12.60
C ALA A 135 7.79 7.61 11.82
N TYR A 136 6.96 6.83 12.52
CA TYR A 136 6.05 5.87 11.91
C TYR A 136 4.91 6.53 11.13
N ALA A 137 4.26 7.56 11.71
CA ALA A 137 3.09 8.21 11.12
C ALA A 137 3.44 9.08 9.91
N THR A 138 4.69 9.57 9.82
CA THR A 138 5.16 10.44 8.73
C THR A 138 6.06 9.71 7.72
N ARG A 139 6.05 8.37 7.73
CA ARG A 139 6.83 7.59 6.74
C ARG A 139 6.42 7.94 5.31
N ALA A 140 7.41 8.00 4.43
CA ALA A 140 7.24 8.26 3.00
C ALA A 140 6.41 9.53 2.71
N SER A 141 6.64 10.59 3.48
CA SER A 141 6.01 11.90 3.29
C SER A 141 7.02 13.04 3.31
N GLU A 142 6.54 14.25 3.06
CA GLU A 142 7.32 15.49 3.18
C GLU A 142 7.59 15.90 4.63
N GLN A 143 7.09 15.14 5.62
CA GLN A 143 7.20 15.43 7.04
C GLN A 143 8.04 14.40 7.80
N GLY A 144 8.38 14.74 9.05
CA GLY A 144 9.06 13.83 9.96
C GLY A 144 10.57 13.75 9.80
N PRO A 145 11.23 12.80 10.48
CA PRO A 145 12.70 12.75 10.57
C PRO A 145 13.40 12.45 9.24
N ASN A 146 12.69 11.80 8.30
CA ASN A 146 13.19 11.47 6.95
C ASN A 146 12.42 12.25 5.86
N ALA A 147 11.94 13.46 6.17
CA ALA A 147 11.14 14.30 5.28
C ALA A 147 11.73 14.38 3.85
N GLY A 148 10.91 14.09 2.87
CA GLY A 148 11.25 14.17 1.44
C GLY A 148 12.16 13.06 0.89
N LYS A 149 12.77 12.20 1.73
CA LYS A 149 13.72 11.18 1.24
C LYS A 149 13.02 10.06 0.42
N TRP A 150 11.82 9.67 0.81
CA TRP A 150 11.00 8.65 0.13
C TRP A 150 9.56 9.15 -0.04
N ASP A 151 9.41 10.43 -0.34
CA ASP A 151 8.13 11.12 -0.34
C ASP A 151 7.18 10.61 -1.43
N ASN A 152 5.99 10.22 -1.02
CA ASN A 152 4.92 9.73 -1.88
C ASN A 152 3.90 10.81 -2.27
N SER A 153 4.05 12.06 -1.85
CA SER A 153 3.05 13.12 -2.10
C SER A 153 2.75 13.28 -3.59
N LYS A 154 3.80 13.39 -4.41
CA LYS A 154 3.64 13.49 -5.88
C LYS A 154 3.12 12.20 -6.53
N VAL A 155 3.53 11.04 -5.99
CA VAL A 155 3.03 9.74 -6.46
C VAL A 155 1.52 9.63 -6.20
N MET A 156 1.04 10.06 -5.04
CA MET A 156 -0.39 10.07 -4.71
C MET A 156 -1.17 11.04 -5.60
N GLU A 157 -0.67 12.25 -5.84
CA GLU A 157 -1.30 13.23 -6.73
C GLU A 157 -1.47 12.68 -8.14
N GLU A 158 -0.42 12.04 -8.69
CA GLU A 158 -0.48 11.43 -10.02
C GLU A 158 -1.47 10.24 -10.06
N ILE A 159 -1.46 9.38 -9.04
CA ILE A 159 -2.44 8.27 -8.92
C ILE A 159 -3.88 8.80 -8.90
N LEU A 160 -4.16 9.84 -8.12
CA LEU A 160 -5.49 10.43 -8.04
C LEU A 160 -5.91 11.03 -9.38
N THR A 161 -5.03 11.75 -10.05
CA THR A 161 -5.29 12.33 -11.38
C THR A 161 -5.61 11.25 -12.40
N LEU A 162 -4.81 10.19 -12.46
CA LEU A 162 -5.03 9.08 -13.41
C LEU A 162 -6.31 8.29 -13.09
N ARG A 163 -6.67 8.14 -11.83
CA ARG A 163 -7.93 7.48 -11.43
C ARG A 163 -9.16 8.31 -11.81
N VAL A 164 -9.08 9.63 -11.72
CA VAL A 164 -10.15 10.52 -12.20
C VAL A 164 -10.31 10.41 -13.70
N GLU A 165 -9.21 10.27 -14.47
CA GLU A 165 -9.27 10.09 -15.92
C GLU A 165 -9.89 8.74 -16.32
N LEU A 166 -9.74 7.69 -15.47
CA LEU A 166 -10.34 6.37 -15.73
C LEU A 166 -11.86 6.32 -15.42
N ALA A 167 -12.36 7.19 -14.56
CA ALA A 167 -13.76 7.19 -14.13
C ALA A 167 -14.68 7.84 -15.17
#